data_1a847fe2ffb8377c1fc4e28e953c06b4
#
_entry.id   1a847fe2ffb8377c1fc4e28e953c06b4
#
_cell.length_a   1.000
_cell.length_b   1.000
_cell.length_c   1.000
_cell.angle_alpha   90.00
_cell.angle_beta   90.00
_cell.angle_gamma   90.00
#
_symmetry.space_group_name_H-M   'P 1'
#
loop_
_entity.id
_entity.type
_entity.pdbx_description
1 polymer ?
#
loop_
_entity_poly.entity_id
_entity_poly.type
_entity_poly.pdbx_seq_one_letter_code
_entity_poly.pdbx_strand_id
1 'polypeptide(L)'
;MKRLLLLVAVAISAVTLRAELKYFDAVVTEPGQLATVLGDNATVIDSLVVKGPINDSDFKTIRESIFKGKLRIVNLEKAVPENNAIPEFAFYDKEMQTEGMETRGLQLNKIILPVNLESIKDGAFFYTQMEEIKIPGTVTSIGAGAFSMSNLKSVEIPDGITTIEQDCFKNCFCLESVKLPSGLKEIKSGGFYQTVLKSISLPEGLEAIGDEAFRGEPYLESIELPGSVKSIGENTFIASSGLKSITIGEGIESIPYAFAAACFNLERVSIAKTVTDIGQNAFGQCSKLKEIEIPEGVKSIDLGAFFDCGFTSIILPSTVLYLGKNSFDISTLKEIYCKAAFAPLCGGNEEINLGCTPFGAISVETPIYIPIGSKANYQATAGWNRFTNFIETNDFSGVASADLPASRAYWKDGSLVVECAGADVEKCEIYTLDGRLAASVSIGMGATEVALPRGSYIVRMGNEVLKIK
;
A
#
# COMPACT_ATOMS: atom_id res chain seq x y z
N MET A 1 67.79 32.84 23.61
CA MET A 1 67.90 31.39 23.30
C MET A 1 66.52 30.89 22.93
N LYS A 2 66.21 30.92 21.61
CA LYS A 2 64.93 30.44 21.06
C LYS A 2 65.15 29.00 20.59
N ARG A 3 64.43 28.05 21.19
CA ARG A 3 64.41 26.67 20.71
C ARG A 3 63.36 26.57 19.58
N LEU A 4 63.83 26.25 18.42
CA LEU A 4 63.05 25.93 17.25
C LEU A 4 62.56 24.48 17.38
N LEU A 5 61.27 24.29 17.58
CA LEU A 5 60.63 22.97 17.45
C LEU A 5 60.30 22.72 15.99
N LEU A 6 61.00 21.78 15.39
CA LEU A 6 60.73 21.26 14.07
C LEU A 6 59.61 20.21 14.16
N LEU A 7 58.40 20.55 13.78
CA LEU A 7 57.30 19.60 13.60
C LEU A 7 57.46 18.89 12.25
N VAL A 8 57.93 17.65 12.30
CA VAL A 8 57.89 16.73 11.15
C VAL A 8 56.49 16.18 11.06
N ALA A 9 55.68 16.73 10.16
CA ALA A 9 54.41 16.15 9.77
C ALA A 9 54.68 14.95 8.86
N VAL A 10 54.59 13.75 9.45
CA VAL A 10 54.55 12.51 8.66
C VAL A 10 53.15 12.41 8.06
N ALA A 11 53.05 12.80 6.79
CA ALA A 11 51.90 12.50 5.99
C ALA A 11 51.85 11.01 5.72
N ILE A 12 51.10 10.28 6.54
CA ILE A 12 50.71 8.90 6.23
C ILE A 12 49.66 9.01 5.11
N SER A 13 50.12 8.89 3.88
CA SER A 13 49.21 8.62 2.77
C SER A 13 48.63 7.25 3.01
N ALA A 14 47.38 7.21 3.47
CA ALA A 14 46.57 6.00 3.43
C ALA A 14 46.30 5.67 1.97
N VAL A 15 47.22 4.94 1.35
CA VAL A 15 46.95 4.19 0.12
C VAL A 15 46.01 3.08 0.56
N THR A 16 44.72 3.32 0.46
CA THR A 16 43.73 2.25 0.43
C THR A 16 44.07 1.39 -0.79
N LEU A 17 44.82 0.30 -0.58
CA LEU A 17 44.92 -0.77 -1.56
C LEU A 17 43.46 -1.25 -1.80
N ARG A 18 42.81 -0.74 -2.84
CA ARG A 18 41.63 -1.42 -3.40
C ARG A 18 42.21 -2.73 -3.93
N ALA A 19 41.95 -3.82 -3.23
CA ALA A 19 42.21 -5.15 -3.76
C ALA A 19 41.58 -5.19 -5.15
N GLU A 20 42.37 -5.52 -6.16
CA GLU A 20 41.88 -5.69 -7.54
C GLU A 20 40.82 -6.79 -7.52
N LEU A 21 39.59 -6.48 -8.00
CA LEU A 21 38.50 -7.45 -8.07
C LEU A 21 38.95 -8.61 -8.98
N LYS A 22 38.96 -9.82 -8.46
CA LYS A 22 39.28 -11.00 -9.23
C LYS A 22 38.08 -11.37 -10.11
N TYR A 23 38.23 -11.17 -11.38
CA TYR A 23 37.24 -11.44 -12.41
C TYR A 23 37.50 -12.79 -13.07
N PHE A 24 36.40 -13.52 -13.43
CA PHE A 24 36.47 -14.76 -14.19
C PHE A 24 35.40 -14.78 -15.29
N ASP A 25 35.80 -15.13 -16.49
CA ASP A 25 34.92 -15.27 -17.67
C ASP A 25 34.78 -16.79 -17.99
N ALA A 26 33.65 -17.36 -17.60
CA ALA A 26 33.35 -18.78 -17.77
C ALA A 26 32.57 -19.01 -19.06
N VAL A 27 33.08 -19.85 -19.92
CA VAL A 27 32.35 -20.35 -21.09
C VAL A 27 31.94 -21.81 -20.82
N VAL A 28 30.64 -22.00 -20.67
CA VAL A 28 30.03 -23.31 -20.44
C VAL A 28 29.58 -23.85 -21.79
N THR A 29 30.04 -25.04 -22.17
CA THR A 29 29.71 -25.68 -23.45
C THR A 29 28.56 -26.68 -23.34
N GLU A 30 28.36 -27.24 -22.14
CA GLU A 30 27.24 -28.13 -21.81
C GLU A 30 26.70 -27.81 -20.43
N PRO A 31 25.39 -27.87 -20.19
CA PRO A 31 24.80 -27.61 -18.88
C PRO A 31 25.41 -28.48 -17.77
N GLY A 32 25.61 -27.88 -16.57
CA GLY A 32 26.17 -28.57 -15.42
C GLY A 32 27.69 -28.56 -15.32
N GLN A 33 28.40 -27.93 -16.26
CA GLN A 33 29.86 -27.91 -16.27
C GLN A 33 30.52 -26.74 -15.56
N LEU A 34 29.76 -25.78 -15.05
CA LEU A 34 30.33 -24.56 -14.45
C LEU A 34 31.33 -24.85 -13.31
N ALA A 35 31.04 -25.83 -12.46
CA ALA A 35 31.95 -26.26 -11.40
C ALA A 35 33.30 -26.67 -11.91
N THR A 36 33.34 -27.45 -13.00
CA THR A 36 34.57 -27.90 -13.65
C THR A 36 35.31 -26.73 -14.31
N VAL A 37 34.57 -25.82 -14.97
CA VAL A 37 35.13 -24.62 -15.61
C VAL A 37 35.78 -23.70 -14.58
N LEU A 38 35.15 -23.48 -13.40
CA LEU A 38 35.68 -22.64 -12.34
C LEU A 38 36.87 -23.27 -11.62
N GLY A 39 36.82 -24.58 -11.32
CA GLY A 39 37.86 -25.27 -10.56
C GLY A 39 38.13 -24.51 -9.23
N ASP A 40 39.45 -24.31 -8.96
CA ASP A 40 39.90 -23.61 -7.74
C ASP A 40 39.48 -22.11 -7.69
N ASN A 41 39.05 -21.54 -8.82
CA ASN A 41 38.60 -20.15 -8.86
C ASN A 41 37.26 -19.91 -8.15
N ALA A 42 36.44 -20.95 -7.99
CA ALA A 42 35.09 -20.85 -7.42
C ALA A 42 35.01 -20.11 -6.06
N THR A 43 36.07 -20.18 -5.23
CA THR A 43 36.09 -19.57 -3.90
C THR A 43 36.86 -18.26 -3.81
N VAL A 44 37.60 -17.87 -4.84
CA VAL A 44 38.53 -16.73 -4.77
C VAL A 44 38.15 -15.55 -5.69
N ILE A 45 37.21 -15.75 -6.62
CA ILE A 45 36.73 -14.69 -7.52
C ILE A 45 35.71 -13.79 -6.82
N ASP A 46 35.73 -12.52 -7.19
CA ASP A 46 34.77 -11.51 -6.72
C ASP A 46 33.67 -11.25 -7.76
N SER A 47 33.98 -11.48 -9.05
CA SER A 47 33.09 -11.25 -10.18
C SER A 47 33.16 -12.40 -11.17
N LEU A 48 31.99 -12.86 -11.61
CA LEU A 48 31.83 -13.97 -12.56
C LEU A 48 30.97 -13.55 -13.74
N VAL A 49 31.45 -13.79 -14.95
CA VAL A 49 30.64 -13.77 -16.17
C VAL A 49 30.44 -15.21 -16.63
N VAL A 50 29.21 -15.59 -16.93
CA VAL A 50 28.86 -16.91 -17.46
C VAL A 50 28.31 -16.75 -18.87
N LYS A 51 28.79 -17.57 -19.78
CA LYS A 51 28.34 -17.66 -21.19
C LYS A 51 27.98 -19.07 -21.53
N GLY A 52 26.96 -19.26 -22.35
CA GLY A 52 26.52 -20.57 -22.84
C GLY A 52 25.42 -21.19 -21.98
N PRO A 53 25.09 -22.48 -22.25
CA PRO A 53 23.98 -23.17 -21.62
C PRO A 53 24.27 -23.49 -20.16
N ILE A 54 23.30 -23.24 -19.27
CA ILE A 54 23.38 -23.50 -17.82
C ILE A 54 22.10 -24.13 -17.30
N ASN A 55 22.21 -24.92 -16.23
CA ASN A 55 21.11 -25.59 -15.56
C ASN A 55 21.17 -25.39 -14.03
N ASP A 56 20.30 -26.04 -13.26
CA ASP A 56 20.22 -25.97 -11.81
C ASP A 56 21.55 -26.27 -11.09
N SER A 57 22.34 -27.20 -11.63
CA SER A 57 23.66 -27.55 -11.08
C SER A 57 24.65 -26.38 -11.20
N ASP A 58 24.57 -25.61 -12.28
CA ASP A 58 25.39 -24.40 -12.45
C ASP A 58 24.96 -23.28 -11.54
N PHE A 59 23.65 -23.10 -11.34
CA PHE A 59 23.13 -22.16 -10.33
C PHE A 59 23.55 -22.55 -8.91
N LYS A 60 23.54 -23.84 -8.57
CA LYS A 60 24.10 -24.34 -7.30
C LYS A 60 25.56 -23.97 -7.18
N THR A 61 26.37 -24.12 -8.20
CA THR A 61 27.79 -23.73 -8.20
C THR A 61 27.97 -22.23 -7.97
N ILE A 62 27.18 -21.40 -8.62
CA ILE A 62 27.19 -19.93 -8.40
C ILE A 62 26.84 -19.62 -6.93
N ARG A 63 25.76 -20.22 -6.40
CA ARG A 63 25.31 -20.02 -5.01
C ARG A 63 26.40 -20.42 -4.01
N GLU A 64 27.04 -21.58 -4.19
CA GLU A 64 28.14 -22.01 -3.36
C GLU A 64 29.37 -21.09 -3.44
N SER A 65 29.67 -20.54 -4.63
CA SER A 65 30.76 -19.57 -4.82
C SER A 65 30.48 -18.23 -4.09
N ILE A 66 29.22 -17.83 -3.98
CA ILE A 66 28.80 -16.68 -3.18
C ILE A 66 28.94 -17.00 -1.69
N PHE A 67 28.44 -18.14 -1.24
CA PHE A 67 28.34 -18.54 0.15
C PHE A 67 29.70 -18.90 0.77
N LYS A 68 30.44 -19.80 0.12
CA LYS A 68 31.74 -20.31 0.58
C LYS A 68 32.92 -19.44 0.13
N GLY A 69 32.71 -18.57 -0.85
CA GLY A 69 33.73 -17.78 -1.51
C GLY A 69 33.53 -16.26 -1.36
N LYS A 70 34.11 -15.54 -2.32
CA LYS A 70 34.11 -14.08 -2.38
C LYS A 70 33.22 -13.51 -3.47
N LEU A 71 32.52 -14.36 -4.24
CA LEU A 71 31.69 -13.93 -5.35
C LEU A 71 30.56 -13.01 -4.89
N ARG A 72 30.47 -11.81 -5.49
CA ARG A 72 29.47 -10.79 -5.17
C ARG A 72 28.77 -10.22 -6.40
N ILE A 73 29.38 -10.39 -7.56
CA ILE A 73 28.89 -9.85 -8.84
C ILE A 73 28.76 -11.00 -9.83
N VAL A 74 27.58 -11.18 -10.40
CA VAL A 74 27.30 -12.24 -11.39
C VAL A 74 26.72 -11.61 -12.64
N ASN A 75 27.31 -11.90 -13.79
CA ASN A 75 26.81 -11.50 -15.10
C ASN A 75 26.39 -12.74 -15.90
N LEU A 76 25.09 -12.89 -16.11
CA LEU A 76 24.46 -13.95 -16.88
C LEU A 76 23.94 -13.45 -18.24
N GLU A 77 24.27 -12.23 -18.67
CA GLU A 77 23.73 -11.60 -19.90
C GLU A 77 23.79 -12.55 -21.11
N LYS A 78 24.87 -13.32 -21.22
CA LYS A 78 25.12 -14.27 -22.32
C LYS A 78 24.95 -15.73 -21.91
N ALA A 79 24.44 -16.00 -20.74
CA ALA A 79 24.05 -17.32 -20.31
C ALA A 79 22.68 -17.70 -20.93
N VAL A 80 22.48 -18.96 -21.15
CA VAL A 80 21.23 -19.55 -21.65
C VAL A 80 20.73 -20.55 -20.61
N PRO A 81 19.95 -20.08 -19.61
CA PRO A 81 19.40 -20.99 -18.62
C PRO A 81 18.42 -21.97 -19.24
N GLU A 82 18.36 -23.18 -18.69
CA GLU A 82 17.36 -24.15 -19.09
C GLU A 82 15.95 -23.56 -19.00
N ASN A 83 15.14 -23.75 -20.03
CA ASN A 83 13.79 -23.21 -20.18
C ASN A 83 13.72 -21.67 -20.10
N ASN A 84 14.79 -20.95 -20.39
CA ASN A 84 14.90 -19.49 -20.25
C ASN A 84 14.46 -18.99 -18.86
N ALA A 85 14.76 -19.74 -17.80
CA ALA A 85 14.29 -19.48 -16.45
C ALA A 85 15.44 -19.36 -15.43
N ILE A 86 15.31 -18.43 -14.48
CA ILE A 86 16.04 -18.52 -13.21
C ILE A 86 15.29 -19.54 -12.35
N PRO A 87 15.96 -20.63 -11.91
CA PRO A 87 15.28 -21.72 -11.22
C PRO A 87 14.80 -21.34 -9.82
N GLU A 88 13.98 -22.21 -9.24
CA GLU A 88 13.51 -22.06 -7.86
C GLU A 88 14.70 -21.97 -6.90
N PHE A 89 14.61 -21.03 -5.96
CA PHE A 89 15.64 -20.80 -4.94
C PHE A 89 17.08 -20.76 -5.52
N ALA A 90 17.24 -20.21 -6.74
CA ALA A 90 18.54 -20.16 -7.42
C ALA A 90 19.64 -19.56 -6.52
N PHE A 91 19.31 -18.58 -5.71
CA PHE A 91 20.21 -17.86 -4.80
C PHE A 91 19.86 -18.04 -3.33
N TYR A 92 19.16 -19.13 -2.96
CA TYR A 92 18.84 -19.46 -1.57
C TYR A 92 18.99 -20.96 -1.33
N ASP A 93 19.46 -21.34 -0.13
CA ASP A 93 19.58 -22.73 0.26
C ASP A 93 19.23 -22.91 1.75
N LYS A 94 18.21 -23.72 2.02
CA LYS A 94 17.76 -24.00 3.39
C LYS A 94 18.84 -24.71 4.22
N GLU A 95 19.68 -25.54 3.61
CA GLU A 95 20.71 -26.28 4.30
C GLU A 95 21.83 -25.34 4.81
N MET A 96 22.01 -24.19 4.16
CA MET A 96 22.97 -23.17 4.56
C MET A 96 22.55 -22.40 5.82
N GLN A 97 21.29 -22.45 6.22
CA GLN A 97 20.81 -21.80 7.47
C GLN A 97 21.18 -22.57 8.74
N THR A 98 21.38 -23.89 8.70
CA THR A 98 21.62 -24.73 9.86
C THR A 98 23.02 -24.60 10.47
N GLU A 99 23.94 -23.91 9.81
CA GLU A 99 25.33 -23.72 10.27
C GLU A 99 25.58 -22.39 11.01
N GLY A 100 24.56 -21.78 11.61
CA GLY A 100 24.73 -20.57 12.47
C GLY A 100 24.77 -19.25 11.70
N MET A 101 24.26 -19.19 10.48
CA MET A 101 24.20 -17.98 9.66
C MET A 101 22.78 -17.40 9.54
N GLU A 102 21.99 -17.49 10.58
CA GLU A 102 20.58 -17.02 10.64
C GLU A 102 20.37 -15.53 10.33
N THR A 103 21.43 -14.75 10.08
CA THR A 103 21.31 -13.29 9.91
C THR A 103 21.99 -12.71 8.67
N ARG A 104 22.57 -13.53 7.79
CA ARG A 104 23.27 -13.01 6.61
C ARG A 104 22.75 -13.71 5.36
N GLY A 105 21.77 -13.08 4.67
CA GLY A 105 21.39 -13.47 3.30
C GLY A 105 22.62 -13.59 2.39
N LEU A 106 22.46 -14.27 1.26
CA LEU A 106 23.55 -14.37 0.30
C LEU A 106 24.04 -12.97 -0.11
N GLN A 107 25.33 -12.74 0.06
CA GLN A 107 25.97 -11.46 -0.26
C GLN A 107 26.14 -11.28 -1.78
N LEU A 108 25.10 -11.56 -2.54
CA LEU A 108 25.02 -11.20 -3.95
C LEU A 108 24.64 -9.73 -4.04
N ASN A 109 25.59 -8.89 -4.47
CA ASN A 109 25.41 -7.45 -4.52
C ASN A 109 24.86 -6.99 -5.88
N LYS A 110 25.20 -7.70 -6.94
CA LYS A 110 24.78 -7.36 -8.30
C LYS A 110 24.62 -8.60 -9.17
N ILE A 111 23.53 -8.61 -9.92
CA ILE A 111 23.31 -9.57 -10.99
C ILE A 111 22.90 -8.85 -12.27
N ILE A 112 23.40 -9.36 -13.42
CA ILE A 112 22.90 -9.02 -14.74
C ILE A 112 22.22 -10.27 -15.28
N LEU A 113 20.93 -10.17 -15.56
CA LEU A 113 20.11 -11.28 -15.99
C LEU A 113 20.30 -11.59 -17.51
N PRO A 114 20.00 -12.81 -17.95
CA PRO A 114 20.03 -13.19 -19.35
C PRO A 114 19.07 -12.33 -20.18
N VAL A 115 19.50 -11.92 -21.38
CA VAL A 115 18.70 -11.03 -22.26
C VAL A 115 17.38 -11.66 -22.73
N ASN A 116 17.35 -12.99 -22.86
CA ASN A 116 16.19 -13.76 -23.32
C ASN A 116 15.47 -14.47 -22.17
N LEU A 117 15.64 -13.99 -20.94
CA LEU A 117 14.98 -14.57 -19.78
C LEU A 117 13.46 -14.42 -19.91
N GLU A 118 12.72 -15.50 -19.69
CA GLU A 118 11.25 -15.53 -19.77
C GLU A 118 10.60 -15.69 -18.40
N SER A 119 11.32 -16.29 -17.44
CA SER A 119 10.74 -16.63 -16.14
C SER A 119 11.76 -16.50 -15.01
N ILE A 120 11.28 -15.99 -13.88
CA ILE A 120 11.94 -16.02 -12.57
C ILE A 120 11.06 -16.91 -11.68
N LYS A 121 11.59 -18.06 -11.21
CA LYS A 121 10.81 -19.02 -10.44
C LYS A 121 10.70 -18.65 -8.96
N ASP A 122 9.93 -19.46 -8.21
CA ASP A 122 9.65 -19.24 -6.80
C ASP A 122 10.92 -19.07 -5.96
N GLY A 123 10.94 -18.06 -5.10
CA GLY A 123 12.05 -17.80 -4.20
C GLY A 123 13.40 -17.56 -4.86
N ALA A 124 13.49 -17.34 -6.18
CA ALA A 124 14.74 -17.28 -6.93
C ALA A 124 15.79 -16.32 -6.31
N PHE A 125 15.35 -15.18 -5.84
CA PHE A 125 16.18 -14.14 -5.18
C PHE A 125 15.80 -13.94 -3.72
N PHE A 126 15.21 -14.95 -3.10
CA PHE A 126 14.85 -14.89 -1.69
C PHE A 126 16.08 -14.56 -0.83
N TYR A 127 15.90 -13.57 0.09
CA TYR A 127 16.91 -13.17 1.07
C TYR A 127 18.26 -12.72 0.48
N THR A 128 18.28 -12.12 -0.71
CA THR A 128 19.49 -11.58 -1.33
C THR A 128 19.78 -10.14 -0.87
N GLN A 129 21.07 -9.75 -0.93
CA GLN A 129 21.54 -8.41 -0.50
C GLN A 129 21.56 -7.38 -1.64
N MET A 130 20.98 -7.71 -2.80
CA MET A 130 20.95 -6.79 -3.95
C MET A 130 20.06 -5.58 -3.64
N GLU A 131 20.59 -4.39 -3.93
CA GLU A 131 19.84 -3.14 -3.79
C GLU A 131 19.04 -2.78 -5.06
N GLU A 132 19.43 -3.31 -6.20
CA GLU A 132 18.80 -3.06 -7.50
C GLU A 132 18.86 -4.29 -8.40
N ILE A 133 17.87 -4.45 -9.25
CA ILE A 133 17.83 -5.47 -10.30
C ILE A 133 17.14 -4.88 -11.52
N LYS A 134 17.68 -5.18 -12.71
CA LYS A 134 17.01 -4.89 -13.98
C LYS A 134 16.41 -6.18 -14.51
N ILE A 135 15.09 -6.28 -14.48
CA ILE A 135 14.35 -7.43 -15.03
C ILE A 135 14.17 -7.21 -16.52
N PRO A 136 14.59 -8.14 -17.40
CA PRO A 136 14.39 -8.00 -18.84
C PRO A 136 12.91 -7.92 -19.22
N GLY A 137 12.59 -7.14 -20.25
CA GLY A 137 11.21 -6.98 -20.76
C GLY A 137 10.60 -8.25 -21.36
N THR A 138 11.43 -9.27 -21.59
CA THR A 138 11.02 -10.61 -22.05
C THR A 138 10.41 -11.49 -20.95
N VAL A 139 10.59 -11.08 -19.66
CA VAL A 139 10.06 -11.84 -18.51
C VAL A 139 8.55 -11.69 -18.44
N THR A 140 7.86 -12.82 -18.49
CA THR A 140 6.39 -12.91 -18.43
C THR A 140 5.87 -13.59 -17.18
N SER A 141 6.76 -14.14 -16.31
CA SER A 141 6.36 -14.68 -15.02
C SER A 141 7.43 -14.44 -13.94
N ILE A 142 6.98 -14.07 -12.75
CA ILE A 142 7.76 -13.91 -11.53
C ILE A 142 7.05 -14.73 -10.46
N GLY A 143 7.72 -15.72 -9.89
CA GLY A 143 7.13 -16.70 -8.98
C GLY A 143 6.88 -16.18 -7.56
N ALA A 144 6.22 -17.01 -6.76
CA ALA A 144 5.93 -16.72 -5.37
C ALA A 144 7.22 -16.50 -4.55
N GLY A 145 7.22 -15.47 -3.70
CA GLY A 145 8.37 -15.14 -2.86
C GLY A 145 9.66 -14.83 -3.61
N ALA A 146 9.62 -14.59 -4.92
CA ALA A 146 10.81 -14.48 -5.75
C ALA A 146 11.84 -13.47 -5.25
N PHE A 147 11.40 -12.38 -4.65
CA PHE A 147 12.24 -11.32 -4.06
C PHE A 147 12.00 -11.14 -2.56
N SER A 148 11.26 -12.05 -1.93
CA SER A 148 10.96 -11.94 -0.50
C SER A 148 12.24 -11.80 0.34
N MET A 149 12.21 -10.92 1.36
CA MET A 149 13.34 -10.60 2.25
C MET A 149 14.59 -10.05 1.54
N SER A 150 14.49 -9.59 0.29
CA SER A 150 15.61 -8.96 -0.41
C SER A 150 15.84 -7.51 0.04
N ASN A 151 17.05 -6.98 -0.21
CA ASN A 151 17.41 -5.59 0.09
C ASN A 151 17.12 -4.62 -1.07
N LEU A 152 16.28 -5.02 -2.03
CA LEU A 152 15.92 -4.15 -3.16
C LEU A 152 15.36 -2.82 -2.65
N LYS A 153 15.85 -1.70 -3.22
CA LYS A 153 15.36 -0.34 -2.93
C LYS A 153 14.29 0.09 -3.92
N SER A 154 14.41 -0.39 -5.14
CA SER A 154 13.45 -0.12 -6.21
C SER A 154 13.40 -1.25 -7.21
N VAL A 155 12.27 -1.42 -7.88
CA VAL A 155 12.12 -2.38 -8.96
C VAL A 155 11.11 -1.88 -10.00
N GLU A 156 11.41 -2.10 -11.27
CA GLU A 156 10.48 -1.94 -12.38
C GLU A 156 10.01 -3.33 -12.83
N ILE A 157 8.71 -3.56 -12.78
CA ILE A 157 8.08 -4.81 -13.19
C ILE A 157 7.79 -4.76 -14.69
N PRO A 158 8.23 -5.74 -15.49
CA PRO A 158 8.01 -5.76 -16.93
C PRO A 158 6.54 -5.77 -17.34
N ASP A 159 6.22 -5.18 -18.49
CA ASP A 159 4.86 -5.07 -19.02
C ASP A 159 4.19 -6.43 -19.31
N GLY A 160 4.97 -7.52 -19.47
CA GLY A 160 4.46 -8.87 -19.63
C GLY A 160 3.88 -9.50 -18.37
N ILE A 161 4.07 -8.89 -17.20
CA ILE A 161 3.59 -9.40 -15.92
C ILE A 161 2.15 -8.93 -15.68
N THR A 162 1.26 -9.87 -15.44
CA THR A 162 -0.16 -9.61 -15.13
C THR A 162 -0.52 -9.90 -13.67
N THR A 163 0.37 -10.54 -12.92
CA THR A 163 0.15 -10.92 -11.52
C THR A 163 1.42 -10.68 -10.69
N ILE A 164 1.29 -10.00 -9.56
CA ILE A 164 2.27 -10.05 -8.48
C ILE A 164 1.94 -11.28 -7.63
N GLU A 165 2.79 -12.28 -7.70
CA GLU A 165 2.57 -13.55 -7.02
C GLU A 165 2.66 -13.44 -5.49
N GLN A 166 2.15 -14.47 -4.79
CA GLN A 166 2.11 -14.54 -3.34
C GLN A 166 3.49 -14.24 -2.73
N ASP A 167 3.51 -13.37 -1.72
CA ASP A 167 4.71 -13.02 -0.95
C ASP A 167 5.89 -12.50 -1.82
N CYS A 168 5.66 -12.07 -3.06
CA CYS A 168 6.71 -11.75 -4.04
C CYS A 168 7.76 -10.76 -3.50
N PHE A 169 7.31 -9.70 -2.81
CA PHE A 169 8.17 -8.69 -2.18
C PHE A 169 8.01 -8.63 -0.65
N LYS A 170 7.51 -9.70 -0.05
CA LYS A 170 7.30 -9.76 1.40
C LYS A 170 8.58 -9.50 2.17
N ASN A 171 8.49 -8.63 3.21
CA ASN A 171 9.61 -8.27 4.07
C ASN A 171 10.80 -7.65 3.33
N CYS A 172 10.56 -7.00 2.20
CA CYS A 172 11.59 -6.19 1.54
C CYS A 172 11.74 -4.85 2.26
N PHE A 173 12.40 -4.87 3.41
CA PHE A 173 12.52 -3.72 4.33
C PHE A 173 13.30 -2.52 3.78
N CYS A 174 13.78 -2.59 2.55
CA CYS A 174 14.45 -1.49 1.85
C CYS A 174 13.68 -1.01 0.61
N LEU A 175 12.54 -1.64 0.26
CA LEU A 175 11.82 -1.37 -0.99
C LEU A 175 10.98 -0.09 -0.86
N GLU A 176 11.51 1.01 -1.38
CA GLU A 176 10.90 2.34 -1.32
C GLU A 176 9.97 2.64 -2.50
N SER A 177 10.20 2.02 -3.66
CA SER A 177 9.42 2.26 -4.87
C SER A 177 9.29 1.05 -5.77
N VAL A 178 8.11 0.88 -6.37
CA VAL A 178 7.82 -0.14 -7.38
C VAL A 178 7.09 0.52 -8.54
N LYS A 179 7.56 0.27 -9.75
CA LYS A 179 6.82 0.63 -10.96
C LYS A 179 6.06 -0.60 -11.44
N LEU A 180 4.74 -0.56 -11.34
CA LEU A 180 3.85 -1.62 -11.80
C LEU A 180 3.55 -1.50 -13.30
N PRO A 181 3.35 -2.62 -14.02
CA PRO A 181 2.94 -2.60 -15.41
C PRO A 181 1.46 -2.22 -15.53
N SER A 182 1.11 -1.54 -16.62
CA SER A 182 -0.28 -1.12 -16.90
C SER A 182 -1.24 -2.30 -17.11
N GLY A 183 -0.71 -3.47 -17.50
CA GLY A 183 -1.47 -4.71 -17.69
C GLY A 183 -1.69 -5.55 -16.43
N LEU A 184 -1.25 -5.09 -15.25
CA LEU A 184 -1.40 -5.85 -14.00
C LEU A 184 -2.88 -6.05 -13.67
N LYS A 185 -3.25 -7.30 -13.35
CA LYS A 185 -4.61 -7.71 -13.02
C LYS A 185 -4.77 -8.08 -11.56
N GLU A 186 -3.73 -8.61 -10.94
CA GLU A 186 -3.82 -9.14 -9.59
C GLU A 186 -2.56 -8.88 -8.79
N ILE A 187 -2.74 -8.51 -7.52
CA ILE A 187 -1.71 -8.56 -6.48
C ILE A 187 -2.16 -9.62 -5.48
N LYS A 188 -1.46 -10.75 -5.42
CA LYS A 188 -1.79 -11.84 -4.51
C LYS A 188 -1.43 -11.54 -3.05
N SER A 189 -1.83 -12.47 -2.17
CA SER A 189 -1.62 -12.38 -0.73
C SER A 189 -0.16 -12.06 -0.38
N GLY A 190 0.03 -11.09 0.51
CA GLY A 190 1.35 -10.67 0.98
C GLY A 190 2.27 -10.05 -0.07
N GLY A 191 1.77 -9.69 -1.26
CA GLY A 191 2.61 -9.25 -2.39
C GLY A 191 3.62 -8.16 -2.04
N PHE A 192 3.24 -7.22 -1.18
CA PHE A 192 4.05 -6.12 -0.63
C PHE A 192 3.99 -6.06 0.90
N TYR A 193 3.82 -7.20 1.56
CA TYR A 193 3.74 -7.29 3.02
C TYR A 193 5.02 -6.75 3.69
N GLN A 194 4.89 -5.75 4.59
CA GLN A 194 6.01 -5.14 5.32
C GLN A 194 7.14 -4.66 4.41
N THR A 195 6.81 -3.92 3.38
CA THR A 195 7.78 -3.12 2.63
C THR A 195 7.90 -1.72 3.25
N VAL A 196 8.63 -0.83 2.60
CA VAL A 196 8.79 0.57 3.04
C VAL A 196 8.43 1.53 1.91
N LEU A 197 7.41 1.15 1.14
CA LEU A 197 6.93 1.94 0.01
C LEU A 197 6.54 3.35 0.46
N LYS A 198 7.05 4.34 -0.27
CA LYS A 198 6.67 5.76 -0.06
C LYS A 198 5.41 6.13 -0.84
N SER A 199 5.24 5.50 -1.98
CA SER A 199 4.07 5.63 -2.84
C SER A 199 3.96 4.43 -3.77
N ILE A 200 2.75 4.12 -4.22
CA ILE A 200 2.50 3.15 -5.27
C ILE A 200 1.29 3.61 -6.08
N SER A 201 1.38 3.48 -7.40
CA SER A 201 0.25 3.75 -8.31
C SER A 201 -0.30 2.42 -8.80
N LEU A 202 -1.53 2.13 -8.43
CA LEU A 202 -2.24 0.94 -8.89
C LEU A 202 -2.82 1.21 -10.29
N PRO A 203 -2.64 0.31 -11.27
CA PRO A 203 -3.13 0.54 -12.62
C PRO A 203 -4.65 0.38 -12.70
N GLU A 204 -5.29 1.16 -13.56
CA GLU A 204 -6.75 1.17 -13.80
C GLU A 204 -7.35 -0.16 -14.27
N GLY A 205 -6.51 -1.13 -14.63
CA GLY A 205 -6.94 -2.47 -15.00
C GLY A 205 -6.83 -3.52 -13.90
N LEU A 206 -6.40 -3.13 -12.68
CA LEU A 206 -6.25 -4.03 -11.54
C LEU A 206 -7.62 -4.53 -11.07
N GLU A 207 -7.79 -5.84 -10.94
CA GLU A 207 -9.08 -6.48 -10.65
C GLU A 207 -9.15 -7.06 -9.23
N ALA A 208 -7.99 -7.50 -8.68
CA ALA A 208 -7.94 -8.15 -7.36
C ALA A 208 -6.70 -7.75 -6.55
N ILE A 209 -6.90 -7.62 -5.24
CA ILE A 209 -5.84 -7.43 -4.24
C ILE A 209 -6.08 -8.47 -3.14
N GLY A 210 -5.07 -9.30 -2.86
CA GLY A 210 -5.15 -10.40 -1.89
C GLY A 210 -4.99 -9.98 -0.43
N ASP A 211 -5.12 -10.96 0.45
CA ASP A 211 -4.96 -10.77 1.90
C ASP A 211 -3.58 -10.22 2.26
N GLU A 212 -3.55 -9.31 3.22
CA GLU A 212 -2.30 -8.74 3.74
C GLU A 212 -1.37 -8.11 2.68
N ALA A 213 -1.89 -7.79 1.48
CA ALA A 213 -1.05 -7.38 0.33
C ALA A 213 -0.19 -6.14 0.61
N PHE A 214 -0.64 -5.22 1.44
CA PHE A 214 0.06 -3.99 1.88
C PHE A 214 0.08 -3.85 3.40
N ARG A 215 0.07 -4.98 4.12
CA ARG A 215 0.13 -4.97 5.58
C ARG A 215 1.44 -4.36 6.08
N GLY A 216 1.33 -3.44 7.06
CA GLY A 216 2.46 -2.94 7.80
C GLY A 216 3.34 -1.93 7.06
N GLU A 217 2.76 -1.13 6.15
CA GLU A 217 3.46 -0.08 5.40
C GLU A 217 3.71 1.17 6.26
N PRO A 218 4.97 1.47 6.64
CA PRO A 218 5.26 2.58 7.56
C PRO A 218 5.35 3.94 6.89
N TYR A 219 5.51 4.01 5.56
CA TYR A 219 5.75 5.26 4.83
C TYR A 219 4.77 5.52 3.69
N LEU A 220 3.88 4.59 3.38
CA LEU A 220 2.84 4.76 2.37
C LEU A 220 1.78 5.72 2.91
N GLU A 221 1.81 6.99 2.46
CA GLU A 221 0.93 8.04 2.99
C GLU A 221 -0.49 7.99 2.43
N SER A 222 -0.65 7.53 1.20
CA SER A 222 -1.97 7.45 0.56
C SER A 222 -2.05 6.28 -0.41
N ILE A 223 -3.25 5.74 -0.55
CA ILE A 223 -3.56 4.72 -1.55
C ILE A 223 -4.92 5.00 -2.18
N GLU A 224 -4.98 4.84 -3.49
CA GLU A 224 -6.21 4.91 -4.27
C GLU A 224 -6.47 3.55 -4.91
N LEU A 225 -7.61 2.95 -4.60
CA LEU A 225 -8.05 1.70 -5.20
C LEU A 225 -8.86 2.05 -6.45
N PRO A 226 -8.41 1.63 -7.66
CA PRO A 226 -9.12 1.94 -8.87
C PRO A 226 -10.51 1.29 -8.92
N GLY A 227 -11.44 1.88 -9.65
CA GLY A 227 -12.79 1.36 -9.81
C GLY A 227 -12.87 -0.01 -10.50
N SER A 228 -11.80 -0.48 -11.08
CA SER A 228 -11.68 -1.82 -11.66
C SER A 228 -11.50 -2.93 -10.61
N VAL A 229 -11.04 -2.60 -9.39
CA VAL A 229 -10.85 -3.58 -8.30
C VAL A 229 -12.21 -4.06 -7.81
N LYS A 230 -12.45 -5.36 -7.96
CA LYS A 230 -13.69 -6.03 -7.56
C LYS A 230 -13.53 -6.90 -6.32
N SER A 231 -12.31 -7.33 -6.04
CA SER A 231 -11.99 -8.19 -4.91
C SER A 231 -10.83 -7.61 -4.12
N ILE A 232 -11.02 -7.51 -2.82
CA ILE A 232 -9.98 -7.09 -1.88
C ILE A 232 -9.98 -8.05 -0.68
N GLY A 233 -8.78 -8.48 -0.30
CA GLY A 233 -8.58 -9.45 0.76
C GLY A 233 -8.64 -8.86 2.16
N GLU A 234 -8.65 -9.75 3.15
CA GLU A 234 -8.62 -9.39 4.56
C GLU A 234 -7.26 -8.80 4.97
N ASN A 235 -7.25 -7.94 6.00
CA ASN A 235 -6.03 -7.36 6.57
C ASN A 235 -5.17 -6.59 5.55
N THR A 236 -5.72 -6.18 4.42
CA THR A 236 -4.95 -5.63 3.28
C THR A 236 -3.99 -4.52 3.71
N PHE A 237 -4.45 -3.58 4.56
CA PHE A 237 -3.65 -2.44 5.05
C PHE A 237 -3.47 -2.45 6.57
N ILE A 238 -3.76 -3.56 7.25
CA ILE A 238 -3.65 -3.61 8.72
C ILE A 238 -2.28 -3.13 9.19
N ALA A 239 -2.25 -2.30 10.23
CA ALA A 239 -1.05 -1.75 10.86
C ALA A 239 -0.15 -0.91 9.92
N SER A 240 -0.69 -0.41 8.80
CA SER A 240 0.03 0.49 7.88
C SER A 240 0.05 1.89 8.46
N SER A 241 1.02 2.11 9.37
CA SER A 241 1.12 3.33 10.17
C SER A 241 1.44 4.59 9.36
N GLY A 242 1.91 4.45 8.13
CA GLY A 242 2.15 5.57 7.20
C GLY A 242 0.87 6.19 6.67
N LEU A 243 -0.21 5.39 6.53
CA LEU A 243 -1.42 5.80 5.82
C LEU A 243 -2.14 6.95 6.54
N LYS A 244 -2.40 8.00 5.75
CA LYS A 244 -3.19 9.18 6.12
C LYS A 244 -4.52 9.23 5.36
N SER A 245 -4.56 8.64 4.15
CA SER A 245 -5.77 8.61 3.34
C SER A 245 -5.92 7.35 2.51
N ILE A 246 -7.15 6.86 2.38
CA ILE A 246 -7.54 5.74 1.53
C ILE A 246 -8.74 6.18 0.70
N THR A 247 -8.67 5.95 -0.62
CA THR A 247 -9.81 6.09 -1.53
C THR A 247 -10.22 4.71 -2.02
N ILE A 248 -11.48 4.34 -1.81
CA ILE A 248 -12.08 3.06 -2.22
C ILE A 248 -12.89 3.29 -3.48
N GLY A 249 -12.50 2.63 -4.58
CA GLY A 249 -13.15 2.76 -5.89
C GLY A 249 -14.48 2.03 -6.01
N GLU A 250 -15.27 2.37 -7.03
CA GLU A 250 -16.66 1.90 -7.24
C GLU A 250 -16.79 0.40 -7.59
N GLY A 251 -15.69 -0.33 -7.75
CA GLY A 251 -15.73 -1.78 -8.00
C GLY A 251 -15.97 -2.62 -6.74
N ILE A 252 -15.79 -2.02 -5.55
CA ILE A 252 -15.85 -2.72 -4.26
C ILE A 252 -17.26 -2.58 -3.68
N GLU A 253 -17.88 -3.73 -3.37
CA GLU A 253 -19.21 -3.80 -2.76
C GLU A 253 -19.14 -4.08 -1.24
N SER A 254 -18.04 -4.69 -0.76
CA SER A 254 -17.84 -5.01 0.65
C SER A 254 -16.41 -4.70 1.09
N ILE A 255 -16.27 -3.98 2.19
CA ILE A 255 -14.97 -3.73 2.83
C ILE A 255 -14.68 -4.93 3.75
N PRO A 256 -13.57 -5.65 3.57
CA PRO A 256 -13.33 -6.90 4.27
C PRO A 256 -12.92 -6.74 5.74
N TYR A 257 -12.75 -7.89 6.42
CA TYR A 257 -12.23 -7.99 7.79
C TYR A 257 -10.90 -7.25 7.94
N ALA A 258 -10.80 -6.41 8.98
CA ALA A 258 -9.60 -5.68 9.40
C ALA A 258 -8.87 -4.94 8.26
N PHE A 259 -9.61 -4.50 7.25
CA PHE A 259 -9.11 -3.87 6.02
C PHE A 259 -7.98 -2.86 6.26
N ALA A 260 -8.20 -1.91 7.17
CA ALA A 260 -7.25 -0.87 7.57
C ALA A 260 -7.19 -0.72 9.11
N ALA A 261 -7.38 -1.82 9.85
CA ALA A 261 -7.29 -1.79 11.30
C ALA A 261 -5.89 -1.37 11.79
N ALA A 262 -5.82 -0.66 12.91
CA ALA A 262 -4.60 -0.14 13.51
C ALA A 262 -3.77 0.80 12.58
N CYS A 263 -4.43 1.44 11.62
CA CYS A 263 -3.83 2.54 10.86
C CYS A 263 -3.96 3.85 11.68
N PHE A 264 -3.14 3.98 12.72
CA PHE A 264 -3.24 5.05 13.73
C PHE A 264 -3.13 6.48 13.17
N ASN A 265 -2.54 6.64 11.97
CA ASN A 265 -2.38 7.93 11.31
C ASN A 265 -3.44 8.19 10.22
N LEU A 266 -4.38 7.26 10.01
CA LEU A 266 -5.44 7.42 9.02
C LEU A 266 -6.37 8.57 9.43
N GLU A 267 -6.45 9.59 8.57
CA GLU A 267 -7.22 10.82 8.79
C GLU A 267 -8.46 10.89 7.89
N ARG A 268 -8.38 10.28 6.70
CA ARG A 268 -9.42 10.35 5.68
C ARG A 268 -9.66 9.01 5.00
N VAL A 269 -10.93 8.67 4.83
CA VAL A 269 -11.37 7.53 4.04
C VAL A 269 -12.50 8.00 3.13
N SER A 270 -12.35 7.78 1.82
CA SER A 270 -13.42 7.94 0.85
C SER A 270 -13.98 6.57 0.49
N ILE A 271 -15.25 6.35 0.79
CA ILE A 271 -15.95 5.08 0.53
C ILE A 271 -16.84 5.25 -0.70
N ALA A 272 -16.70 4.36 -1.69
CA ALA A 272 -17.54 4.37 -2.88
C ALA A 272 -19.02 4.08 -2.57
N LYS A 273 -19.93 4.64 -3.36
CA LYS A 273 -21.39 4.46 -3.20
C LYS A 273 -21.87 3.03 -3.44
N THR A 274 -21.03 2.21 -4.06
CA THR A 274 -21.29 0.78 -4.30
C THR A 274 -21.16 -0.10 -3.06
N VAL A 275 -20.49 0.42 -2.01
CA VAL A 275 -20.26 -0.35 -0.77
C VAL A 275 -21.57 -0.53 -0.03
N THR A 276 -21.91 -1.79 0.24
CA THR A 276 -23.09 -2.21 1.02
C THR A 276 -22.75 -2.71 2.41
N ASP A 277 -21.53 -3.20 2.61
CA ASP A 277 -21.11 -3.84 3.85
C ASP A 277 -19.73 -3.36 4.30
N ILE A 278 -19.61 -3.00 5.58
CA ILE A 278 -18.34 -2.65 6.23
C ILE A 278 -18.04 -3.74 7.24
N GLY A 279 -17.01 -4.53 6.94
CA GLY A 279 -16.68 -5.75 7.67
C GLY A 279 -16.13 -5.53 9.08
N GLN A 280 -15.99 -6.63 9.80
CA GLN A 280 -15.51 -6.64 11.18
C GLN A 280 -14.13 -5.98 11.29
N ASN A 281 -13.97 -5.07 12.27
CA ASN A 281 -12.74 -4.31 12.54
C ASN A 281 -12.18 -3.53 11.34
N ALA A 282 -12.95 -3.29 10.29
CA ALA A 282 -12.46 -2.74 9.02
C ALA A 282 -11.56 -1.50 9.20
N PHE A 283 -11.91 -0.60 10.12
CA PHE A 283 -11.17 0.61 10.48
C PHE A 283 -10.91 0.71 11.99
N GLY A 284 -10.95 -0.42 12.69
CA GLY A 284 -10.72 -0.43 14.14
C GLY A 284 -9.37 0.18 14.51
N GLN A 285 -9.34 1.00 15.58
CA GLN A 285 -8.15 1.69 16.10
C GLN A 285 -7.55 2.75 15.17
N CYS A 286 -8.33 3.31 14.24
CA CYS A 286 -7.91 4.47 13.45
C CYS A 286 -8.13 5.76 14.24
N SER A 287 -7.33 6.00 15.27
CA SER A 287 -7.56 7.05 16.27
C SER A 287 -7.50 8.49 15.73
N LYS A 288 -6.88 8.71 14.56
CA LYS A 288 -6.89 10.01 13.88
C LYS A 288 -8.05 10.19 12.90
N LEU A 289 -8.82 9.15 12.62
CA LEU A 289 -10.02 9.25 11.78
C LEU A 289 -11.14 9.91 12.59
N LYS A 290 -11.30 11.22 12.37
CA LYS A 290 -12.24 12.06 13.14
C LYS A 290 -13.60 12.21 12.50
N GLU A 291 -13.68 11.90 11.21
CA GLU A 291 -14.89 11.99 10.42
C GLU A 291 -14.87 10.94 9.30
N ILE A 292 -16.04 10.49 8.92
CA ILE A 292 -16.22 9.58 7.78
C ILE A 292 -17.62 9.80 7.21
N GLU A 293 -17.71 9.86 5.89
CA GLU A 293 -18.97 9.77 5.19
C GLU A 293 -19.28 8.30 4.90
N ILE A 294 -20.32 7.77 5.54
CA ILE A 294 -20.85 6.44 5.25
C ILE A 294 -21.92 6.61 4.17
N PRO A 295 -21.69 6.07 2.94
CA PRO A 295 -22.59 6.31 1.83
C PRO A 295 -23.99 5.73 2.05
N GLU A 296 -24.99 6.38 1.47
CA GLU A 296 -26.31 5.76 1.29
C GLU A 296 -26.12 4.49 0.43
N GLY A 297 -26.71 3.38 0.84
CA GLY A 297 -26.48 2.04 0.26
C GLY A 297 -25.83 1.08 1.24
N VAL A 298 -25.04 1.57 2.23
CA VAL A 298 -24.49 0.73 3.30
C VAL A 298 -25.64 0.19 4.15
N LYS A 299 -25.69 -1.14 4.26
CA LYS A 299 -26.72 -1.89 4.98
C LYS A 299 -26.20 -2.50 6.29
N SER A 300 -24.92 -2.87 6.30
CA SER A 300 -24.29 -3.56 7.42
C SER A 300 -22.98 -2.88 7.82
N ILE A 301 -22.80 -2.67 9.13
CA ILE A 301 -21.54 -2.21 9.74
C ILE A 301 -21.26 -3.21 10.86
N ASP A 302 -20.24 -4.05 10.66
CA ASP A 302 -20.03 -5.23 11.48
C ASP A 302 -19.25 -4.93 12.78
N LEU A 303 -19.00 -5.98 13.57
CA LEU A 303 -18.37 -5.95 14.90
C LEU A 303 -17.06 -5.13 14.86
N GLY A 304 -16.98 -4.11 15.73
CA GLY A 304 -15.78 -3.31 15.91
C GLY A 304 -15.34 -2.49 14.68
N ALA A 305 -16.18 -2.38 13.63
CA ALA A 305 -15.78 -1.78 12.35
C ALA A 305 -15.08 -0.42 12.48
N PHE A 306 -15.50 0.39 13.46
CA PHE A 306 -14.91 1.70 13.80
C PHE A 306 -14.53 1.78 15.28
N PHE A 307 -14.22 0.64 15.90
CA PHE A 307 -13.77 0.60 17.29
C PHE A 307 -12.56 1.51 17.51
N ASP A 308 -12.60 2.35 18.57
CA ASP A 308 -11.49 3.23 18.97
C ASP A 308 -11.01 4.19 17.86
N CYS A 309 -11.95 4.66 17.01
CA CYS A 309 -11.72 5.77 16.09
C CYS A 309 -11.81 7.13 16.82
N GLY A 310 -11.49 8.22 16.11
CA GLY A 310 -11.45 9.58 16.70
C GLY A 310 -12.73 10.39 16.55
N PHE A 311 -13.87 9.79 16.21
CA PHE A 311 -15.12 10.52 15.95
C PHE A 311 -15.67 11.22 17.20
N THR A 312 -16.22 12.41 16.99
CA THR A 312 -17.04 13.10 18.01
C THR A 312 -18.53 13.04 17.67
N SER A 313 -18.86 12.79 16.42
CA SER A 313 -20.20 12.56 15.90
C SER A 313 -20.17 11.56 14.75
N ILE A 314 -21.28 10.89 14.48
CA ILE A 314 -21.42 9.98 13.35
C ILE A 314 -22.80 10.12 12.71
N ILE A 315 -22.84 10.07 11.38
CA ILE A 315 -24.07 10.01 10.60
C ILE A 315 -24.21 8.61 10.03
N LEU A 316 -25.25 7.92 10.43
CA LEU A 316 -25.64 6.62 9.87
C LEU A 316 -26.64 6.84 8.73
N PRO A 317 -26.43 6.20 7.54
CA PRO A 317 -27.29 6.38 6.38
C PRO A 317 -28.70 5.81 6.63
N SER A 318 -29.66 6.23 5.78
CA SER A 318 -31.03 5.76 5.88
C SER A 318 -31.19 4.26 5.57
N THR A 319 -30.23 3.69 4.88
CA THR A 319 -30.22 2.31 4.40
C THR A 319 -29.65 1.31 5.40
N VAL A 320 -29.05 1.79 6.52
CA VAL A 320 -28.42 0.89 7.50
C VAL A 320 -29.47 0.03 8.20
N LEU A 321 -29.25 -1.28 8.18
CA LEU A 321 -30.15 -2.29 8.77
C LEU A 321 -29.54 -2.99 9.98
N TYR A 322 -28.20 -3.07 10.03
CA TYR A 322 -27.47 -3.81 11.03
C TYR A 322 -26.23 -3.07 11.53
N LEU A 323 -26.04 -3.08 12.85
CA LEU A 323 -24.86 -2.59 13.55
C LEU A 323 -24.30 -3.70 14.45
N GLY A 324 -23.07 -4.09 14.20
CA GLY A 324 -22.35 -5.06 15.01
C GLY A 324 -22.01 -4.55 16.40
N LYS A 325 -21.73 -5.46 17.33
CA LYS A 325 -21.24 -5.12 18.66
C LYS A 325 -19.99 -4.25 18.58
N ASN A 326 -19.92 -3.18 19.38
CA ASN A 326 -18.79 -2.27 19.46
C ASN A 326 -18.40 -1.62 18.11
N SER A 327 -19.28 -1.66 17.10
CA SER A 327 -18.98 -1.08 15.78
C SER A 327 -18.60 0.41 15.87
N PHE A 328 -19.10 1.12 16.86
CA PHE A 328 -18.82 2.50 17.22
C PHE A 328 -18.51 2.67 18.72
N ASP A 329 -17.78 1.73 19.32
CA ASP A 329 -17.29 1.88 20.69
C ASP A 329 -16.13 2.89 20.71
N ILE A 330 -16.52 4.15 20.81
CA ILE A 330 -15.68 5.34 20.64
C ILE A 330 -15.90 6.28 21.82
N SER A 331 -14.92 6.39 22.70
CA SER A 331 -15.02 7.17 23.94
C SER A 331 -15.23 8.67 23.72
N THR A 332 -14.86 9.20 22.55
CA THR A 332 -15.00 10.61 22.17
C THR A 332 -16.37 10.95 21.57
N LEU A 333 -17.22 9.96 21.29
CA LEU A 333 -18.50 10.14 20.62
C LEU A 333 -19.49 10.88 21.52
N LYS A 334 -19.99 12.04 21.05
CA LYS A 334 -20.89 12.95 21.80
C LYS A 334 -22.30 12.96 21.27
N GLU A 335 -22.50 12.62 20.00
CA GLU A 335 -23.81 12.65 19.35
C GLU A 335 -23.86 11.65 18.18
N ILE A 336 -25.05 11.13 17.93
CA ILE A 336 -25.29 10.14 16.88
C ILE A 336 -26.48 10.62 16.04
N TYR A 337 -26.30 10.65 14.74
CA TYR A 337 -27.33 10.93 13.76
C TYR A 337 -27.66 9.64 13.02
N CYS A 338 -28.87 9.15 13.11
CA CYS A 338 -29.32 7.97 12.40
C CYS A 338 -30.50 8.32 11.50
N LYS A 339 -30.28 8.29 10.19
CA LYS A 339 -31.30 8.61 9.17
C LYS A 339 -32.31 7.49 8.94
N ALA A 340 -32.09 6.29 9.50
CA ALA A 340 -32.97 5.15 9.32
C ALA A 340 -34.32 5.37 10.02
N ALA A 341 -35.42 5.19 9.30
CA ALA A 341 -36.76 5.32 9.88
C ALA A 341 -37.10 4.22 10.89
N PHE A 342 -36.45 3.08 10.79
CA PHE A 342 -36.47 1.97 11.75
C PHE A 342 -35.09 1.80 12.37
N ALA A 343 -35.01 1.64 13.67
CA ALA A 343 -33.75 1.43 14.36
C ALA A 343 -33.02 0.21 13.80
N PRO A 344 -31.76 0.36 13.38
CA PRO A 344 -30.94 -0.77 12.93
C PRO A 344 -30.87 -1.85 14.02
N LEU A 345 -30.90 -3.11 13.60
CA LEU A 345 -30.69 -4.23 14.51
C LEU A 345 -29.28 -4.20 15.07
N CYS A 346 -29.14 -4.50 16.35
CA CYS A 346 -27.84 -4.58 17.03
C CYS A 346 -27.53 -6.03 17.37
N GLY A 347 -26.31 -6.50 17.02
CA GLY A 347 -25.96 -7.89 17.30
C GLY A 347 -24.52 -8.26 17.03
N GLY A 348 -24.11 -9.50 17.35
CA GLY A 348 -22.93 -10.18 16.85
C GLY A 348 -23.38 -11.32 15.93
N ASN A 349 -22.48 -11.85 15.10
CA ASN A 349 -22.78 -12.95 14.20
C ASN A 349 -23.51 -14.09 14.96
N GLU A 350 -24.73 -14.42 14.49
CA GLU A 350 -25.57 -15.56 14.85
C GLU A 350 -26.52 -15.44 16.03
N GLU A 351 -26.40 -14.50 16.99
CA GLU A 351 -27.40 -14.32 18.03
C GLU A 351 -27.73 -12.85 18.29
N ILE A 352 -29.00 -12.47 18.19
CA ILE A 352 -29.49 -11.18 18.70
C ILE A 352 -29.33 -11.23 20.24
N ASN A 353 -28.15 -10.81 20.69
CA ASN A 353 -27.81 -10.84 22.09
C ASN A 353 -28.36 -9.58 22.75
N LEU A 354 -29.30 -9.71 23.68
CA LEU A 354 -30.00 -8.65 24.43
C LEU A 354 -29.04 -7.68 25.17
N GLY A 355 -27.74 -7.98 25.26
CA GLY A 355 -26.70 -7.17 25.86
C GLY A 355 -25.73 -6.50 24.86
N CYS A 356 -26.00 -6.62 23.56
CA CYS A 356 -25.10 -6.11 22.53
C CYS A 356 -25.35 -4.62 22.32
N THR A 357 -24.29 -3.80 22.46
CA THR A 357 -24.36 -2.38 22.13
C THR A 357 -23.32 -2.03 21.07
N PRO A 358 -23.73 -1.41 19.96
CA PRO A 358 -22.78 -0.93 18.95
C PRO A 358 -21.92 0.23 19.44
N PHE A 359 -22.40 1.01 20.43
CA PHE A 359 -21.78 2.26 20.87
C PHE A 359 -20.98 2.15 22.19
N GLY A 360 -20.62 0.94 22.61
CA GLY A 360 -19.82 0.72 23.82
C GLY A 360 -20.38 1.40 25.08
N ALA A 361 -19.53 2.06 25.84
CA ALA A 361 -19.85 2.62 27.15
C ALA A 361 -20.22 4.13 27.12
N ILE A 362 -20.63 4.70 25.97
CA ILE A 362 -21.05 6.10 25.93
C ILE A 362 -22.27 6.35 26.84
N SER A 363 -22.45 7.63 27.26
CA SER A 363 -23.56 8.02 28.16
C SER A 363 -24.92 7.65 27.59
N VAL A 364 -25.82 7.18 28.45
CA VAL A 364 -27.23 6.95 28.08
C VAL A 364 -27.97 8.26 27.72
N GLU A 365 -27.42 9.42 28.10
CA GLU A 365 -27.94 10.72 27.78
C GLU A 365 -27.37 11.29 26.47
N THR A 366 -26.50 10.58 25.80
CA THR A 366 -25.94 11.00 24.49
C THR A 366 -27.09 11.32 23.52
N PRO A 367 -27.11 12.49 22.89
CA PRO A 367 -28.13 12.86 21.93
C PRO A 367 -28.13 11.90 20.72
N ILE A 368 -29.30 11.34 20.44
CA ILE A 368 -29.54 10.47 19.28
C ILE A 368 -30.58 11.18 18.40
N TYR A 369 -30.13 11.69 17.26
CA TYR A 369 -30.97 12.36 16.28
C TYR A 369 -31.55 11.32 15.32
N ILE A 370 -32.88 11.26 15.24
CA ILE A 370 -33.63 10.24 14.50
C ILE A 370 -34.79 10.89 13.70
N PRO A 371 -35.30 10.22 12.65
CA PRO A 371 -36.45 10.74 11.87
C PRO A 371 -37.70 10.97 12.73
N ILE A 372 -38.47 11.98 12.37
CA ILE A 372 -39.76 12.30 13.04
C ILE A 372 -40.69 11.09 12.96
N GLY A 373 -41.28 10.69 14.08
CA GLY A 373 -42.19 9.55 14.21
C GLY A 373 -41.51 8.21 14.49
N SER A 374 -40.17 8.16 14.56
CA SER A 374 -39.42 6.91 14.75
C SER A 374 -39.10 6.58 16.21
N LYS A 375 -39.26 7.52 17.15
CA LYS A 375 -38.83 7.41 18.55
C LYS A 375 -39.32 6.14 19.26
N ALA A 376 -40.58 5.77 19.09
CA ALA A 376 -41.13 4.59 19.73
C ALA A 376 -40.45 3.30 19.28
N ASN A 377 -40.08 3.23 17.98
CA ASN A 377 -39.33 2.11 17.43
C ASN A 377 -37.91 2.01 18.01
N TYR A 378 -37.18 3.14 18.07
CA TYR A 378 -35.82 3.17 18.67
C TYR A 378 -35.85 2.77 20.15
N GLN A 379 -36.82 3.25 20.91
CA GLN A 379 -36.99 2.90 22.33
C GLN A 379 -37.34 1.43 22.56
N ALA A 380 -37.95 0.78 21.57
CA ALA A 380 -38.31 -0.65 21.66
C ALA A 380 -37.20 -1.58 21.16
N THR A 381 -36.22 -1.06 20.38
CA THR A 381 -35.19 -1.88 19.74
C THR A 381 -33.98 -2.10 20.67
N ALA A 382 -33.61 -3.36 20.88
CA ALA A 382 -32.45 -3.74 21.67
C ALA A 382 -31.16 -3.07 21.16
N GLY A 383 -30.30 -2.64 22.10
CA GLY A 383 -29.09 -1.87 21.79
C GLY A 383 -29.31 -0.34 21.73
N TRP A 384 -30.50 0.09 21.29
CA TRP A 384 -30.93 1.51 21.29
C TRP A 384 -31.72 1.86 22.54
N ASN A 385 -32.51 0.93 23.08
CA ASN A 385 -33.42 1.13 24.20
C ASN A 385 -32.76 1.57 25.52
N ARG A 386 -31.44 1.54 25.60
CA ARG A 386 -30.68 2.07 26.74
C ARG A 386 -30.61 3.60 26.77
N PHE A 387 -30.76 4.25 25.61
CA PHE A 387 -30.65 5.71 25.49
C PHE A 387 -31.93 6.42 25.91
N THR A 388 -31.77 7.56 26.55
CA THR A 388 -32.89 8.37 27.05
C THR A 388 -33.14 9.65 26.25
N ASN A 389 -32.14 10.11 25.50
CA ASN A 389 -32.19 11.40 24.81
C ASN A 389 -32.34 11.23 23.28
N PHE A 390 -33.55 10.83 22.84
CA PHE A 390 -33.90 10.78 21.42
C PHE A 390 -34.50 12.11 20.96
N ILE A 391 -33.90 12.71 19.93
CA ILE A 391 -34.31 13.95 19.30
C ILE A 391 -34.84 13.68 17.92
N GLU A 392 -36.13 13.90 17.70
CA GLU A 392 -36.74 13.68 16.38
C GLU A 392 -36.50 14.87 15.48
N THR A 393 -35.95 14.62 14.30
CA THR A 393 -35.62 15.66 13.28
C THR A 393 -35.67 15.07 11.89
N ASN A 394 -35.88 15.91 10.88
CA ASN A 394 -35.63 15.59 9.46
C ASN A 394 -34.44 16.40 8.93
N ASP A 395 -33.82 17.23 9.77
CA ASP A 395 -32.60 17.94 9.46
C ASP A 395 -31.41 17.24 10.07
N PHE A 396 -30.64 16.57 9.22
CA PHE A 396 -29.40 15.87 9.56
C PHE A 396 -28.16 16.66 9.11
N SER A 397 -28.33 17.94 8.72
CA SER A 397 -27.24 18.84 8.31
C SER A 397 -26.45 19.41 9.49
N GLY A 398 -26.94 19.24 10.72
CA GLY A 398 -26.39 19.82 11.95
C GLY A 398 -25.06 19.23 12.44
N VAL A 399 -24.51 18.22 11.78
CA VAL A 399 -23.10 17.85 11.97
C VAL A 399 -22.29 18.95 11.30
N ALA A 400 -21.72 19.84 12.11
CA ALA A 400 -20.62 20.64 11.61
C ALA A 400 -19.61 19.66 10.98
N SER A 401 -19.52 19.62 9.66
CA SER A 401 -18.37 19.06 9.01
C SER A 401 -17.19 19.73 9.72
N ALA A 402 -16.44 18.96 10.52
CA ALA A 402 -15.14 19.41 10.95
C ALA A 402 -14.47 19.81 9.65
N ASP A 403 -14.05 21.05 9.51
CA ASP A 403 -13.61 21.68 8.28
C ASP A 403 -13.06 20.64 7.31
N LEU A 404 -13.91 20.14 6.39
CA LEU A 404 -13.42 19.46 5.21
C LEU A 404 -12.35 20.40 4.66
N PRO A 405 -11.14 19.96 4.39
CA PRO A 405 -10.12 20.85 3.89
C PRO A 405 -10.75 21.57 2.73
N ALA A 406 -10.93 22.90 2.89
CA ALA A 406 -11.57 23.75 1.90
C ALA A 406 -10.98 23.38 0.54
N SER A 407 -11.82 23.24 -0.46
CA SER A 407 -11.35 22.98 -1.83
C SER A 407 -10.14 23.85 -2.11
N ARG A 408 -9.10 23.31 -2.70
CA ARG A 408 -7.82 23.99 -2.90
C ARG A 408 -7.56 24.19 -4.37
N ALA A 409 -6.85 25.26 -4.68
CA ALA A 409 -6.27 25.41 -5.99
C ALA A 409 -4.87 25.99 -5.84
N TYR A 410 -3.88 25.41 -6.50
CA TYR A 410 -2.47 25.78 -6.38
C TYR A 410 -1.69 25.44 -7.65
N TRP A 411 -0.54 26.08 -7.84
CA TRP A 411 0.35 25.78 -8.97
C TRP A 411 1.31 24.64 -8.62
N LYS A 412 1.35 23.61 -9.49
CA LYS A 412 2.29 22.50 -9.41
C LYS A 412 2.85 22.20 -10.81
N ASP A 413 4.13 22.12 -10.95
CA ASP A 413 4.86 21.72 -12.20
C ASP A 413 4.38 22.44 -13.49
N GLY A 414 3.89 23.68 -13.36
CA GLY A 414 3.43 24.50 -14.48
C GLY A 414 1.93 24.36 -14.79
N SER A 415 1.20 23.49 -14.11
CA SER A 415 -0.26 23.31 -14.19
C SER A 415 -0.95 23.87 -12.97
N LEU A 416 -2.18 24.36 -13.14
CA LEU A 416 -3.09 24.68 -12.04
C LEU A 416 -3.75 23.40 -11.56
N VAL A 417 -3.47 22.99 -10.33
CA VAL A 417 -4.12 21.85 -9.67
C VAL A 417 -5.31 22.36 -8.88
N VAL A 418 -6.46 21.76 -9.12
CA VAL A 418 -7.70 22.03 -8.39
C VAL A 418 -8.09 20.77 -7.63
N GLU A 419 -8.13 20.84 -6.32
CA GLU A 419 -8.59 19.77 -5.43
C GLU A 419 -9.96 20.11 -4.87
N CYS A 420 -10.94 19.23 -5.11
CA CYS A 420 -12.30 19.39 -4.63
C CYS A 420 -12.52 18.57 -3.36
N ALA A 421 -13.04 19.21 -2.32
CA ALA A 421 -13.33 18.58 -1.04
C ALA A 421 -14.69 17.87 -0.98
N GLY A 422 -15.58 18.08 -1.94
CA GLY A 422 -16.97 17.57 -1.91
C GLY A 422 -17.34 16.74 -3.13
N ALA A 423 -18.15 15.71 -2.93
CA ALA A 423 -18.65 14.80 -3.98
C ALA A 423 -19.66 15.45 -4.97
N ASP A 424 -20.19 16.64 -4.63
CA ASP A 424 -21.28 17.26 -5.39
C ASP A 424 -20.83 18.35 -6.37
N VAL A 425 -19.52 18.53 -6.59
CA VAL A 425 -19.01 19.52 -7.52
C VAL A 425 -18.69 18.85 -8.86
N GLU A 426 -19.64 18.82 -9.75
CA GLU A 426 -19.46 18.29 -11.09
C GLU A 426 -18.64 19.19 -12.03
N LYS A 427 -18.48 20.47 -11.67
CA LYS A 427 -17.90 21.48 -12.55
C LYS A 427 -17.06 22.51 -11.79
N CYS A 428 -15.85 22.73 -12.28
CA CYS A 428 -14.98 23.84 -11.89
C CYS A 428 -14.88 24.86 -13.01
N GLU A 429 -15.10 26.12 -12.70
CA GLU A 429 -14.97 27.24 -13.63
C GLU A 429 -13.81 28.13 -13.18
N ILE A 430 -12.88 28.43 -14.08
CA ILE A 430 -11.70 29.21 -13.81
C ILE A 430 -11.80 30.50 -14.63
N TYR A 431 -11.71 31.64 -13.95
CA TYR A 431 -11.83 32.95 -14.56
C TYR A 431 -10.53 33.75 -14.39
N THR A 432 -10.21 34.56 -15.37
CA THR A 432 -9.20 35.60 -15.26
C THR A 432 -9.69 36.72 -14.31
N LEU A 433 -8.78 37.56 -13.80
CA LEU A 433 -9.15 38.62 -12.86
C LEU A 433 -10.08 39.69 -13.46
N ASP A 434 -10.14 39.81 -14.79
CA ASP A 434 -11.09 40.67 -15.54
C ASP A 434 -12.46 39.99 -15.79
N GLY A 435 -12.67 38.80 -15.23
CA GLY A 435 -13.95 38.09 -15.25
C GLY A 435 -14.21 37.23 -16.49
N ARG A 436 -13.22 37.02 -17.37
CA ARG A 436 -13.37 36.13 -18.52
C ARG A 436 -13.16 34.67 -18.12
N LEU A 437 -13.99 33.79 -18.65
CA LEU A 437 -13.83 32.34 -18.44
C LEU A 437 -12.56 31.85 -19.16
N ALA A 438 -11.58 31.38 -18.38
CA ALA A 438 -10.31 30.85 -18.87
C ALA A 438 -10.39 29.34 -19.13
N ALA A 439 -11.08 28.59 -18.26
CA ALA A 439 -11.32 27.15 -18.41
C ALA A 439 -12.60 26.73 -17.66
N SER A 440 -13.18 25.63 -18.14
CA SER A 440 -14.24 24.92 -17.43
C SER A 440 -13.95 23.43 -17.53
N VAL A 441 -13.78 22.78 -16.39
CA VAL A 441 -13.40 21.37 -16.30
C VAL A 441 -14.39 20.62 -15.42
N SER A 442 -14.69 19.38 -15.77
CA SER A 442 -15.38 18.47 -14.88
C SER A 442 -14.39 18.02 -13.82
N ILE A 443 -14.77 18.13 -12.56
CA ILE A 443 -13.97 17.69 -11.43
C ILE A 443 -14.76 16.63 -10.67
N GLY A 444 -14.04 15.56 -10.30
CA GLY A 444 -14.51 14.57 -9.35
C GLY A 444 -13.81 14.79 -7.99
N MET A 445 -13.99 13.87 -7.05
CA MET A 445 -13.16 13.85 -5.85
C MET A 445 -11.70 13.63 -6.24
N GLY A 446 -10.80 14.46 -5.69
CA GLY A 446 -9.37 14.39 -5.95
C GLY A 446 -8.80 15.62 -6.67
N ALA A 447 -7.56 15.49 -7.13
CA ALA A 447 -6.83 16.55 -7.80
C ALA A 447 -7.06 16.49 -9.32
N THR A 448 -7.50 17.61 -9.90
CA THR A 448 -7.62 17.76 -11.36
C THR A 448 -6.60 18.79 -11.83
N GLU A 449 -5.75 18.41 -12.78
CA GLU A 449 -4.77 19.33 -13.37
C GLU A 449 -5.38 20.08 -14.56
N VAL A 450 -5.21 21.39 -14.56
CA VAL A 450 -5.70 22.27 -15.62
C VAL A 450 -4.54 23.02 -16.25
N ALA A 451 -4.29 22.79 -17.52
CA ALA A 451 -3.25 23.47 -18.27
C ALA A 451 -3.66 24.92 -18.55
N LEU A 452 -3.08 25.87 -17.83
CA LEU A 452 -3.29 27.30 -17.99
C LEU A 452 -1.94 28.04 -17.92
N PRO A 453 -1.79 29.17 -18.59
CA PRO A 453 -0.63 30.04 -18.37
C PRO A 453 -0.53 30.44 -16.91
N ARG A 454 0.68 30.42 -16.35
CA ARG A 454 0.89 30.83 -14.95
C ARG A 454 0.41 32.28 -14.74
N GLY A 455 -0.44 32.48 -13.76
CA GLY A 455 -1.08 33.77 -13.53
C GLY A 455 -2.01 33.75 -12.32
N SER A 456 -2.72 34.85 -12.13
CA SER A 456 -3.73 34.94 -11.07
C SER A 456 -5.11 34.66 -11.63
N TYR A 457 -5.84 33.79 -10.97
CA TYR A 457 -7.17 33.32 -11.40
C TYR A 457 -8.16 33.33 -10.23
N ILE A 458 -9.44 33.35 -10.58
CA ILE A 458 -10.57 33.08 -9.70
C ILE A 458 -11.07 31.68 -10.06
N VAL A 459 -11.05 30.75 -9.13
CA VAL A 459 -11.51 29.37 -9.31
C VAL A 459 -12.84 29.20 -8.56
N ARG A 460 -13.90 28.85 -9.28
CA ARG A 460 -15.23 28.62 -8.73
C ARG A 460 -15.56 27.13 -8.77
N MET A 461 -15.87 26.55 -7.62
CA MET A 461 -16.28 25.15 -7.44
C MET A 461 -17.60 25.11 -6.68
N GLY A 462 -18.72 24.91 -7.38
CA GLY A 462 -20.04 25.05 -6.77
C GLY A 462 -20.25 26.41 -6.13
N ASN A 463 -20.41 26.46 -4.81
CA ASN A 463 -20.56 27.69 -4.03
C ASN A 463 -19.23 28.27 -3.51
N GLU A 464 -18.14 27.55 -3.66
CA GLU A 464 -16.82 28.01 -3.20
C GLU A 464 -16.12 28.83 -4.28
N VAL A 465 -15.40 29.87 -3.86
CA VAL A 465 -14.62 30.75 -4.73
C VAL A 465 -13.25 30.96 -4.14
N LEU A 466 -12.21 30.53 -4.86
CA LEU A 466 -10.82 30.67 -4.48
C LEU A 466 -10.10 31.68 -5.38
N LYS A 467 -9.19 32.45 -4.82
CA LYS A 467 -8.31 33.36 -5.58
C LYS A 467 -6.89 32.82 -5.56
N ILE A 468 -6.36 32.51 -6.74
CA ILE A 468 -5.01 31.98 -6.93
C ILE A 468 -4.10 33.10 -7.46
N LYS A 469 -2.87 33.13 -6.96
CA LYS A 469 -1.84 34.10 -7.40
C LYS A 469 -0.68 33.41 -8.06
#